data_e7839856bfc7ff555f206265f1ccff3f
#
_entry.id   e7839856bfc7ff555f206265f1ccff3f
#
_cell.length_a   1.000
_cell.length_b   1.000
_cell.length_c   1.000
_cell.angle_alpha   90.00
_cell.angle_beta   90.00
_cell.angle_gamma   90.00
#
_symmetry.space_group_name_H-M   'P 1'
#
loop_
_entity.id
_entity.type
_entity.pdbx_description
1 polymer ?
#
loop_
_entity_poly.entity_id
_entity_poly.type
_entity_poly.pdbx_seq_one_letter_code
_entity_poly.pdbx_strand_id
1 'polypeptide(L)'
;MKNKQLKYDLAYLKMAEEWSKLSYCKRRKVGALIVKDKMIISDGYNGTPSGFENVCEDDEGYTKWYVLHAEANAIAKVSGSTQSTEGATLYITLSPCRECSKLIFQSGINRVVYSKKYKDQSGI
;
A
#
# COMPACT_ATOMS: atom_id res chain seq x y z
N MET A 1 -21.37 6.70 -15.35
CA MET A 1 -21.06 6.39 -13.94
C MET A 1 -19.90 5.43 -13.81
N LYS A 2 -19.99 4.24 -14.41
CA LYS A 2 -18.88 3.28 -14.39
C LYS A 2 -17.59 3.84 -14.99
N ASN A 3 -17.69 4.61 -16.08
CA ASN A 3 -16.53 5.21 -16.73
C ASN A 3 -15.82 6.23 -15.83
N LYS A 4 -16.60 6.97 -15.06
CA LYS A 4 -16.04 7.97 -14.14
C LYS A 4 -15.27 7.28 -12.99
N GLN A 5 -15.83 6.23 -12.42
CA GLN A 5 -15.15 5.46 -11.37
C GLN A 5 -13.86 4.85 -11.90
N LEU A 6 -13.89 4.29 -13.10
CA LEU A 6 -12.70 3.71 -13.73
C LEU A 6 -11.61 4.75 -13.95
N LYS A 7 -11.99 5.96 -14.40
CA LYS A 7 -11.04 7.06 -14.58
C LYS A 7 -10.32 7.41 -13.28
N TYR A 8 -11.06 7.53 -12.19
CA TYR A 8 -10.47 7.83 -10.89
C TYR A 8 -9.59 6.67 -10.40
N ASP A 9 -10.04 5.43 -10.57
CA ASP A 9 -9.24 4.27 -10.17
C ASP A 9 -7.90 4.25 -10.90
N LEU A 10 -7.90 4.49 -12.20
CA LEU A 10 -6.67 4.52 -12.97
C LEU A 10 -5.75 5.67 -12.55
N ALA A 11 -6.32 6.84 -12.27
CA ALA A 11 -5.54 7.99 -11.81
C ALA A 11 -4.89 7.71 -10.46
N TYR A 12 -5.64 7.15 -9.51
CA TYR A 12 -5.09 6.82 -8.19
C TYR A 12 -4.03 5.72 -8.28
N LEU A 13 -4.22 4.73 -9.15
CA LEU A 13 -3.21 3.70 -9.37
C LEU A 13 -1.92 4.29 -9.94
N LYS A 14 -2.02 5.25 -10.86
CA LYS A 14 -0.83 5.95 -11.37
C LYS A 14 -0.10 6.70 -10.27
N MET A 15 -0.83 7.34 -9.37
CA MET A 15 -0.23 8.02 -8.22
C MET A 15 0.47 7.01 -7.30
N ALA A 16 -0.15 5.86 -7.07
CA ALA A 16 0.48 4.80 -6.29
C ALA A 16 1.77 4.31 -6.96
N GLU A 17 1.79 4.20 -8.28
CA GLU A 17 2.99 3.83 -9.03
C GLU A 17 4.12 4.85 -8.85
N GLU A 18 3.79 6.15 -8.88
CA GLU A 18 4.79 7.18 -8.59
C GLU A 18 5.34 7.04 -7.19
N TRP A 19 4.46 6.75 -6.21
CA TRP A 19 4.88 6.55 -4.82
C TRP A 19 5.82 5.37 -4.68
N SER A 20 5.59 4.30 -5.46
CA SER A 20 6.44 3.12 -5.41
C SER A 20 7.90 3.42 -5.75
N LYS A 21 8.13 4.44 -6.58
CA LYS A 21 9.49 4.83 -6.99
C LYS A 21 10.29 5.44 -5.85
N LEU A 22 9.64 5.85 -4.79
CA LEU A 22 10.32 6.40 -3.61
C LEU A 22 10.91 5.30 -2.71
N SER A 23 10.53 4.06 -2.92
CA SER A 23 11.03 2.94 -2.13
C SER A 23 12.52 2.70 -2.38
N TYR A 24 13.25 2.44 -1.32
CA TYR A 24 14.67 2.06 -1.39
C TYR A 24 14.87 0.56 -1.55
N CYS A 25 13.80 -0.22 -1.46
CA CYS A 25 13.89 -1.67 -1.58
C CYS A 25 14.25 -2.06 -3.02
N LYS A 26 15.15 -3.04 -3.16
CA LYS A 26 15.64 -3.47 -4.46
C LYS A 26 14.81 -4.59 -5.08
N ARG A 27 14.32 -5.51 -4.22
CA ARG A 27 13.56 -6.66 -4.71
C ARG A 27 12.22 -6.26 -5.30
N ARG A 28 11.51 -5.37 -4.62
CA ARG A 28 10.21 -4.87 -5.06
C ARG A 28 10.01 -3.46 -4.56
N LYS A 29 9.38 -2.66 -5.40
CA LYS A 29 8.98 -1.30 -5.04
C LYS A 29 7.47 -1.24 -5.18
N VAL A 30 6.79 -1.01 -4.07
CA VAL A 30 5.33 -1.01 -4.01
C VAL A 30 4.88 0.33 -3.45
N GLY A 31 3.82 0.89 -4.05
CA GLY A 31 3.21 2.13 -3.58
C GLY A 31 1.73 1.92 -3.30
N ALA A 32 1.22 2.67 -2.34
CA ALA A 32 -0.18 2.57 -1.92
C ALA A 32 -0.76 3.93 -1.61
N LEU A 33 -2.05 4.09 -1.90
CA LEU A 33 -2.83 5.26 -1.50
C LEU A 33 -4.11 4.78 -0.81
N ILE A 34 -4.54 5.52 0.20
CA ILE A 34 -5.84 5.29 0.82
C ILE A 34 -6.71 6.50 0.51
N VAL A 35 -7.89 6.24 -0.08
CA VAL A 35 -8.82 7.27 -0.54
C VAL A 35 -10.15 7.06 0.16
N LYS A 36 -10.71 8.14 0.68
CA LYS A 36 -12.03 8.11 1.33
C LYS A 36 -12.80 9.37 0.94
N ASP A 37 -14.04 9.18 0.48
CA ASP A 37 -14.88 10.30 0.07
C ASP A 37 -14.16 11.21 -0.95
N LYS A 38 -13.48 10.60 -1.91
CA LYS A 38 -12.72 11.29 -2.97
C LYS A 38 -11.55 12.11 -2.46
N MET A 39 -11.11 11.86 -1.23
CA MET A 39 -9.92 12.50 -0.66
C MET A 39 -8.84 11.46 -0.42
N ILE A 40 -7.61 11.79 -0.81
CA ILE A 40 -6.45 10.97 -0.46
C ILE A 40 -6.15 11.26 1.01
N ILE A 41 -6.36 10.27 1.87
CA ILE A 41 -6.15 10.45 3.31
C ILE A 41 -4.81 9.86 3.79
N SER A 42 -4.17 9.03 2.96
CA SER A 42 -2.87 8.47 3.29
C SER A 42 -2.17 7.94 2.06
N ASP A 43 -0.89 7.75 2.20
CA ASP A 43 -0.02 7.16 1.19
C ASP A 43 1.06 6.33 1.88
N GLY A 44 1.71 5.48 1.10
CA GLY A 44 2.80 4.69 1.63
C GLY A 44 3.58 4.01 0.53
N TYR A 45 4.80 3.63 0.85
CA TYR A 45 5.61 2.75 0.02
C TYR A 45 6.37 1.80 0.95
N ASN A 46 6.84 0.67 0.41
CA ASN A 46 7.52 -0.30 1.25
C ASN A 46 8.90 0.19 1.63
N GLY A 47 9.30 -0.11 2.85
CA GLY A 47 10.60 0.31 3.37
C GLY A 47 10.78 -0.04 4.83
N THR A 48 11.94 0.33 5.35
CA THR A 48 12.26 0.13 6.75
C THR A 48 11.52 1.14 7.63
N PRO A 49 11.31 0.84 8.92
CA PRO A 49 10.68 1.81 9.82
C PRO A 49 11.48 3.11 9.91
N SER A 50 10.79 4.20 10.24
CA SER A 50 11.42 5.51 10.41
C SER A 50 12.58 5.42 11.38
N GLY A 51 13.73 5.99 10.99
CA GLY A 51 14.93 6.00 11.81
C GLY A 51 15.83 4.79 11.60
N PHE A 52 15.36 3.76 10.93
CA PHE A 52 16.19 2.61 10.55
C PHE A 52 17.01 2.96 9.31
N GLU A 53 18.11 2.23 9.11
CA GLU A 53 18.89 2.34 7.88
C GLU A 53 18.01 2.00 6.67
N ASN A 54 18.12 2.78 5.59
CA ASN A 54 17.31 2.59 4.37
C ASN A 54 17.84 1.46 3.50
N VAL A 55 18.00 0.27 4.08
CA VAL A 55 18.46 -0.93 3.39
C VAL A 55 17.48 -2.06 3.71
N CYS A 56 16.69 -2.42 2.71
CA CYS A 56 15.61 -3.41 2.88
C CYS A 56 16.11 -4.85 2.86
N GLU A 57 17.21 -5.12 2.15
CA GLU A 57 17.71 -6.49 1.95
C GLU A 57 18.98 -6.73 2.74
N ASP A 58 19.16 -7.97 3.20
CA ASP A 58 20.38 -8.37 3.88
C ASP A 58 21.49 -8.67 2.85
N ASP A 59 22.66 -9.11 3.32
CA ASP A 59 23.80 -9.37 2.45
C ASP A 59 23.56 -10.46 1.42
N GLU A 60 22.57 -11.32 1.66
CA GLU A 60 22.20 -12.41 0.77
C GLU A 60 21.06 -12.03 -0.17
N GLY A 61 20.56 -10.80 -0.09
CA GLY A 61 19.49 -10.28 -0.94
C GLY A 61 18.08 -10.59 -0.45
N TYR A 62 17.93 -11.15 0.74
CA TYR A 62 16.61 -11.39 1.31
C TYR A 62 16.09 -10.16 2.03
N THR A 63 14.78 -9.91 1.90
CA THR A 63 14.13 -8.80 2.60
C THR A 63 14.22 -8.99 4.10
N LYS A 64 14.68 -7.94 4.79
CA LYS A 64 14.77 -7.97 6.25
C LYS A 64 13.37 -8.07 6.87
N TRP A 65 13.25 -8.79 7.99
CA TRP A 65 11.95 -9.07 8.60
C TRP A 65 11.17 -7.82 9.02
N TYR A 66 11.86 -6.74 9.32
CA TYR A 66 11.22 -5.50 9.80
C TYR A 66 10.82 -4.54 8.69
N VAL A 67 11.01 -4.89 7.44
CA VAL A 67 10.54 -4.06 6.32
C VAL A 67 9.02 -4.04 6.32
N LEU A 68 8.46 -2.84 6.26
CA LEU A 68 7.02 -2.63 6.24
C LEU A 68 6.52 -2.60 4.80
N HIS A 69 5.41 -3.26 4.54
CA HIS A 69 4.78 -3.20 3.23
C HIS A 69 4.08 -1.84 3.04
N ALA A 70 3.86 -1.45 1.78
CA ALA A 70 3.29 -0.14 1.45
C ALA A 70 1.94 0.09 2.12
N GLU A 71 1.06 -0.91 2.10
CA GLU A 71 -0.26 -0.80 2.70
C GLU A 71 -0.20 -0.69 4.21
N ALA A 72 0.72 -1.40 4.85
CA ALA A 72 0.92 -1.30 6.29
C ALA A 72 1.39 0.11 6.68
N ASN A 73 2.31 0.67 5.89
CA ASN A 73 2.78 2.05 6.12
C ASN A 73 1.64 3.05 5.95
N ALA A 74 0.83 2.89 4.91
CA ALA A 74 -0.30 3.81 4.67
C ALA A 74 -1.32 3.74 5.81
N ILE A 75 -1.64 2.54 6.28
CA ILE A 75 -2.59 2.35 7.38
C ILE A 75 -2.02 2.94 8.68
N ALA A 76 -0.74 2.70 8.95
CA ALA A 76 -0.09 3.21 10.16
C ALA A 76 -0.11 4.74 10.22
N LYS A 77 0.07 5.41 9.07
CA LYS A 77 -0.01 6.88 9.01
C LYS A 77 -1.40 7.38 9.40
N VAL A 78 -2.46 6.68 8.97
CA VAL A 78 -3.83 7.07 9.33
C VAL A 78 -4.03 6.98 10.83
N SER A 79 -3.46 5.98 11.49
CA SER A 79 -3.61 5.82 12.93
C SER A 79 -3.00 6.98 13.72
N GLY A 80 -2.05 7.69 13.14
CA GLY A 80 -1.45 8.89 13.76
C GLY A 80 -2.16 10.18 13.40
N SER A 81 -3.29 10.11 12.70
CA SER A 81 -4.03 11.28 12.22
C SER A 81 -5.43 11.31 12.82
N THR A 82 -6.21 12.31 12.42
CA THR A 82 -7.63 12.40 12.79
C THR A 82 -8.53 11.63 11.84
N GLN A 83 -7.97 11.03 10.78
CA GLN A 83 -8.73 10.27 9.78
C GLN A 83 -8.96 8.83 10.23
N SER A 84 -9.85 8.15 9.54
CA SER A 84 -10.18 6.75 9.76
C SER A 84 -10.16 5.99 8.44
N THR A 85 -9.67 4.77 8.46
CA THR A 85 -9.69 3.88 7.29
C THR A 85 -11.05 3.24 7.04
N GLU A 86 -11.98 3.39 7.97
CA GLU A 86 -13.32 2.79 7.86
C GLU A 86 -14.01 3.27 6.58
N GLY A 87 -14.41 2.34 5.72
CA GLY A 87 -15.10 2.65 4.48
C GLY A 87 -14.21 3.15 3.35
N ALA A 88 -12.89 3.16 3.54
CA ALA A 88 -11.96 3.68 2.55
C ALA A 88 -11.66 2.67 1.45
N THR A 89 -11.03 3.15 0.38
CA THR A 89 -10.50 2.34 -0.72
C THR A 89 -8.98 2.39 -0.67
N LEU A 90 -8.35 1.23 -0.82
CA LEU A 90 -6.89 1.12 -0.93
C LEU A 90 -6.53 0.91 -2.40
N TYR A 91 -5.65 1.76 -2.91
CA TYR A 91 -5.05 1.60 -4.25
C TYR A 91 -3.60 1.18 -4.04
N ILE A 92 -3.21 0.09 -4.65
CA ILE A 92 -1.89 -0.48 -4.45
C ILE A 92 -1.34 -1.07 -5.74
N THR A 93 -0.05 -0.92 -5.98
CA THR A 93 0.55 -1.37 -7.23
C THR A 93 0.71 -2.89 -7.32
N LEU A 94 0.72 -3.57 -6.18
CA LEU A 94 0.83 -5.03 -6.11
C LEU A 94 -0.24 -5.54 -5.15
N SER A 95 -0.97 -6.60 -5.53
CA SER A 95 -2.03 -7.13 -4.68
C SER A 95 -1.49 -7.52 -3.30
N PRO A 96 -2.28 -7.33 -2.23
CA PRO A 96 -1.79 -7.57 -0.87
C PRO A 96 -1.42 -9.02 -0.61
N CYS A 97 -0.41 -9.24 0.21
CA CYS A 97 -0.10 -10.56 0.72
C CYS A 97 -1.13 -10.97 1.79
N ARG A 98 -1.06 -12.22 2.23
CA ARG A 98 -2.00 -12.74 3.22
C ARG A 98 -2.03 -11.91 4.50
N GLU A 99 -0.85 -11.56 5.03
CA GLU A 99 -0.75 -10.82 6.28
C GLU A 99 -1.33 -9.41 6.15
N CYS A 100 -1.01 -8.72 5.06
CA CYS A 100 -1.54 -7.37 4.83
C CYS A 100 -3.05 -7.39 4.58
N SER A 101 -3.56 -8.47 3.98
CA SER A 101 -5.01 -8.59 3.75
C SER A 101 -5.79 -8.65 5.06
N LYS A 102 -5.24 -9.31 6.07
CA LYS A 102 -5.86 -9.34 7.40
C LYS A 102 -5.91 -7.93 7.99
N LEU A 103 -4.81 -7.20 7.89
CA LEU A 103 -4.73 -5.84 8.39
C LEU A 103 -5.71 -4.91 7.67
N ILE A 104 -5.79 -5.02 6.34
CA ILE A 104 -6.71 -4.23 5.52
C ILE A 104 -8.15 -4.48 5.95
N PHE A 105 -8.53 -5.75 6.09
CA PHE A 105 -9.88 -6.12 6.51
C PHE A 105 -10.20 -5.54 7.89
N GLN A 106 -9.29 -5.72 8.85
CA GLN A 106 -9.50 -5.28 10.23
C GLN A 106 -9.57 -3.75 10.34
N SER A 107 -8.92 -3.03 9.43
CA SER A 107 -8.92 -1.56 9.44
C SER A 107 -10.21 -0.95 8.88
N GLY A 108 -11.12 -1.78 8.34
CA GLY A 108 -12.38 -1.30 7.80
C GLY A 108 -12.33 -0.82 6.36
N ILE A 109 -11.19 -0.99 5.68
CA ILE A 109 -11.10 -0.73 4.23
C ILE A 109 -12.01 -1.72 3.52
N ASN A 110 -12.92 -1.20 2.68
CA ASN A 110 -13.94 -2.05 2.06
C ASN A 110 -13.74 -2.29 0.57
N ARG A 111 -12.69 -1.70 -0.02
CA ARG A 111 -12.41 -1.88 -1.45
C ARG A 111 -10.91 -1.81 -1.67
N VAL A 112 -10.36 -2.75 -2.45
CA VAL A 112 -8.94 -2.77 -2.81
C VAL A 112 -8.83 -2.82 -4.32
N VAL A 113 -8.05 -1.91 -4.88
CA VAL A 113 -7.78 -1.84 -6.32
C VAL A 113 -6.27 -1.99 -6.51
N TYR A 114 -5.86 -2.95 -7.33
CA TYR A 114 -4.43 -3.21 -7.54
C TYR A 114 -4.12 -3.34 -9.03
N SER A 115 -2.86 -3.05 -9.40
CA SER A 115 -2.43 -3.12 -10.80
C SER A 115 -1.77 -4.44 -11.16
N LYS A 116 -1.07 -5.08 -10.23
CA LYS A 116 -0.42 -6.38 -10.47
C LYS A 116 -0.76 -7.38 -9.37
N LYS A 117 -0.90 -8.64 -9.75
CA LYS A 117 -1.17 -9.70 -8.79
C LYS A 117 0.12 -10.17 -8.12
N TYR A 118 0.04 -10.33 -6.80
CA TYR A 118 1.12 -10.95 -6.03
C TYR A 118 1.18 -12.46 -6.35
N LYS A 119 2.36 -13.05 -6.26
CA LYS A 119 2.56 -14.48 -6.57
C LYS A 119 1.65 -15.37 -5.72
N ASP A 120 1.61 -15.11 -4.41
CA ASP A 120 0.70 -15.78 -3.49
C ASP A 120 -0.60 -14.99 -3.46
N GLN A 121 -1.65 -15.55 -4.07
CA GLN A 121 -2.93 -14.87 -4.19
C GLN A 121 -3.89 -15.22 -3.04
N SER A 122 -3.40 -15.85 -1.99
CA SER A 122 -4.25 -16.22 -0.85
C SER A 122 -4.84 -15.00 -0.13
N GLY A 123 -4.26 -13.80 -0.31
CA GLY A 123 -4.79 -12.56 0.24
C GLY A 123 -5.94 -11.96 -0.56
N ILE A 124 -6.20 -12.46 -1.75
CA ILE A 124 -7.27 -11.97 -2.59
C ILE A 124 -8.55 -12.74 -2.29
#